data_74e707c511fe95ea08eb5f9eb461c3cc
#
_entry.id   74e707c511fe95ea08eb5f9eb461c3cc
#
_cell.length_a   1.000
_cell.length_b   1.000
_cell.length_c   1.000
_cell.angle_alpha   90.00
_cell.angle_beta   90.00
_cell.angle_gamma   90.00
#
_symmetry.space_group_name_H-M   'P 1'
#
loop_
_entity.id
_entity.type
_entity.pdbx_description
1 polymer ?
#
loop_
_entity_poly.entity_id
_entity_poly.type
_entity_poly.pdbx_seq_one_letter_code
_entity_poly.pdbx_strand_id
1 'polypeptide(L)'
;MSSPQPYYVPESSKLPFAMALTMLVLIVGASTTVKPELGPFGENSYLVLLTGFLMMWTTMFFWFSQVVKENNEGLNNNMLNNSYYYGMAWFIFSEVMFFFAFFLALGYIRMFAVPWLGGEGEKGIANMLWPGFEAHWPLMITPDQAIFPGPGEEMSLSTAYSHGGLAGVLGWIPLYNTVLLLTSSVTVHIAHIGLKNGNRKQFNLWLGITLVLGYAFVALQAFEYYEAYTHMGLTLNSGVYGTTFFMLTGFHGFHVCLGAIILTVMLIRGLRGHFSHDDQFGFEAGSWYWHFVDVVWICLVAFVYVM
;
A
#
# COMPACT_ATOMS: atom_id res chain seq x y z
N MET A 1 -35.91 24.19 -19.94
CA MET A 1 -35.23 23.96 -18.60
C MET A 1 -35.64 22.58 -18.17
N SER A 2 -34.71 21.61 -18.18
CA SER A 2 -34.97 20.28 -17.66
C SER A 2 -35.21 20.37 -16.15
N SER A 3 -36.25 19.73 -15.64
CA SER A 3 -36.47 19.61 -14.20
C SER A 3 -35.20 19.05 -13.53
N PRO A 4 -34.78 19.58 -12.37
CA PRO A 4 -33.61 19.02 -11.67
C PRO A 4 -33.90 17.55 -11.34
N GLN A 5 -33.05 16.66 -11.82
CA GLN A 5 -33.16 15.24 -11.48
C GLN A 5 -32.98 15.09 -9.96
N PRO A 6 -33.89 14.40 -9.27
CA PRO A 6 -33.77 14.19 -7.82
C PRO A 6 -32.46 13.40 -7.53
N TYR A 7 -31.76 13.80 -6.48
CA TYR A 7 -30.60 13.06 -5.99
C TYR A 7 -31.05 11.66 -5.58
N TYR A 8 -30.42 10.63 -6.17
CA TYR A 8 -30.73 9.25 -5.81
C TYR A 8 -30.30 8.95 -4.36
N VAL A 9 -31.21 8.53 -3.55
CA VAL A 9 -30.96 8.03 -2.20
C VAL A 9 -31.35 6.57 -2.18
N PRO A 10 -30.40 5.64 -1.91
CA PRO A 10 -30.72 4.22 -1.84
C PRO A 10 -31.67 3.94 -0.69
N GLU A 11 -32.48 2.88 -0.84
CA GLU A 11 -33.30 2.37 0.27
C GLU A 11 -32.42 1.96 1.47
N SER A 12 -33.03 1.83 2.66
CA SER A 12 -32.32 1.45 3.87
C SER A 12 -31.55 0.15 3.68
N SER A 13 -30.24 0.20 3.82
CA SER A 13 -29.34 -0.95 3.67
C SER A 13 -28.85 -1.44 5.03
N LYS A 14 -28.72 -2.78 5.17
CA LYS A 14 -28.11 -3.42 6.35
C LYS A 14 -26.59 -3.49 6.27
N LEU A 15 -25.99 -3.15 5.13
CA LEU A 15 -24.54 -3.26 4.88
C LEU A 15 -23.69 -2.37 5.81
N PRO A 16 -24.05 -1.11 6.11
CA PRO A 16 -23.29 -0.29 7.06
C PRO A 16 -23.25 -0.89 8.46
N PHE A 17 -24.37 -1.46 8.92
CA PHE A 17 -24.42 -2.14 10.22
C PHE A 17 -23.57 -3.43 10.21
N ALA A 18 -23.64 -4.21 9.15
CA ALA A 18 -22.79 -5.40 8.97
C ALA A 18 -21.30 -5.02 8.98
N MET A 19 -20.91 -3.92 8.32
CA MET A 19 -19.53 -3.43 8.32
C MET A 19 -19.08 -3.01 9.72
N ALA A 20 -19.93 -2.30 10.48
CA ALA A 20 -19.60 -1.90 11.85
C ALA A 20 -19.36 -3.13 12.76
N LEU A 21 -20.20 -4.16 12.64
CA LEU A 21 -20.02 -5.41 13.38
C LEU A 21 -18.73 -6.13 12.96
N THR A 22 -18.43 -6.15 11.67
CA THR A 22 -17.19 -6.73 11.12
C THR A 22 -15.95 -6.02 11.68
N MET A 23 -15.95 -4.69 11.70
CA MET A 23 -14.86 -3.90 12.27
C MET A 23 -14.68 -4.17 13.76
N LEU A 24 -15.76 -4.33 14.51
CA LEU A 24 -15.69 -4.70 15.93
C LEU A 24 -14.98 -6.05 16.10
N VAL A 25 -15.37 -7.08 15.35
CA VAL A 25 -14.74 -8.41 15.41
C VAL A 25 -13.26 -8.33 15.03
N LEU A 26 -12.92 -7.57 14.00
CA LEU A 26 -11.55 -7.38 13.53
C LEU A 26 -10.67 -6.70 14.58
N ILE A 27 -11.16 -5.62 15.20
CA ILE A 27 -10.43 -4.90 16.26
C ILE A 27 -10.24 -5.77 17.50
N VAL A 28 -11.28 -6.48 17.92
CA VAL A 28 -11.18 -7.43 19.04
C VAL A 28 -10.18 -8.54 18.72
N GLY A 29 -10.26 -9.13 17.53
CA GLY A 29 -9.30 -10.14 17.08
C GLY A 29 -7.86 -9.61 17.06
N ALA A 30 -7.63 -8.43 16.53
CA ALA A 30 -6.30 -7.80 16.46
C ALA A 30 -5.73 -7.54 17.88
N SER A 31 -6.53 -6.90 18.75
CA SER A 31 -6.09 -6.57 20.11
C SER A 31 -5.76 -7.80 20.96
N THR A 32 -6.59 -8.85 20.85
CA THR A 32 -6.36 -10.09 21.59
C THR A 32 -5.25 -10.97 20.99
N THR A 33 -4.94 -10.82 19.71
CA THR A 33 -3.79 -11.49 19.07
C THR A 33 -2.46 -10.87 19.53
N VAL A 34 -2.42 -9.55 19.72
CA VAL A 34 -1.21 -8.85 20.22
C VAL A 34 -0.93 -9.20 21.69
N LYS A 35 -1.97 -9.36 22.50
CA LYS A 35 -1.85 -9.74 23.92
C LYS A 35 -2.83 -10.88 24.26
N PRO A 36 -2.48 -12.13 23.93
CA PRO A 36 -3.36 -13.29 24.14
C PRO A 36 -3.75 -13.50 25.62
N GLU A 37 -2.84 -13.12 26.53
CA GLU A 37 -3.04 -13.25 27.98
C GLU A 37 -4.17 -12.39 28.54
N LEU A 38 -4.47 -11.26 27.88
CA LEU A 38 -5.52 -10.32 28.32
C LEU A 38 -6.89 -10.59 27.65
N GLY A 39 -6.94 -11.47 26.67
CA GLY A 39 -8.14 -11.74 25.90
C GLY A 39 -8.87 -13.03 26.32
N PRO A 40 -10.19 -13.11 26.09
CA PRO A 40 -11.00 -14.29 26.42
C PRO A 40 -10.70 -15.50 25.53
N PHE A 41 -9.92 -15.32 24.44
CA PHE A 41 -9.68 -16.35 23.42
C PHE A 41 -8.29 -17.01 23.54
N GLY A 42 -7.40 -16.46 24.39
CA GLY A 42 -6.04 -17.01 24.59
C GLY A 42 -5.28 -17.16 23.26
N GLU A 43 -4.60 -18.29 23.09
CA GLU A 43 -3.83 -18.60 21.88
C GLU A 43 -4.67 -18.67 20.59
N ASN A 44 -5.99 -18.85 20.69
CA ASN A 44 -6.89 -18.91 19.53
C ASN A 44 -7.34 -17.53 19.02
N SER A 45 -6.81 -16.44 19.56
CA SER A 45 -7.16 -15.06 19.17
C SER A 45 -6.96 -14.79 17.68
N TYR A 46 -5.97 -15.43 17.04
CA TYR A 46 -5.76 -15.31 15.60
C TYR A 46 -6.95 -15.82 14.76
N LEU A 47 -7.73 -16.78 15.27
CA LEU A 47 -8.94 -17.25 14.58
C LEU A 47 -10.03 -16.17 14.57
N VAL A 48 -10.14 -15.38 15.65
CA VAL A 48 -11.07 -14.25 15.71
C VAL A 48 -10.66 -13.18 14.71
N LEU A 49 -9.35 -12.90 14.62
CA LEU A 49 -8.80 -11.97 13.63
C LEU A 49 -9.08 -12.42 12.18
N LEU A 50 -8.79 -13.68 11.87
CA LEU A 50 -9.09 -14.26 10.56
C LEU A 50 -10.59 -14.21 10.24
N THR A 51 -11.45 -14.50 11.22
CA THR A 51 -12.90 -14.40 11.05
C THR A 51 -13.31 -12.96 10.74
N GLY A 52 -12.74 -11.98 11.45
CA GLY A 52 -12.95 -10.55 11.18
C GLY A 52 -12.58 -10.16 9.75
N PHE A 53 -11.43 -10.62 9.26
CA PHE A 53 -11.02 -10.40 7.87
C PHE A 53 -11.98 -11.04 6.86
N LEU A 54 -12.38 -12.28 7.06
CA LEU A 54 -13.33 -12.96 6.17
C LEU A 54 -14.69 -12.23 6.13
N MET A 55 -15.19 -11.81 7.28
CA MET A 55 -16.41 -11.01 7.37
C MET A 55 -16.27 -9.68 6.64
N MET A 56 -15.13 -8.99 6.79
CA MET A 56 -14.84 -7.72 6.13
C MET A 56 -14.85 -7.89 4.59
N TRP A 57 -14.10 -8.84 4.07
CA TRP A 57 -14.04 -9.11 2.63
C TRP A 57 -15.39 -9.49 2.06
N THR A 58 -16.16 -10.33 2.78
CA THR A 58 -17.51 -10.73 2.38
C THR A 58 -18.45 -9.53 2.35
N THR A 59 -18.45 -8.70 3.38
CA THR A 59 -19.29 -7.51 3.45
C THR A 59 -18.93 -6.50 2.36
N MET A 60 -17.62 -6.26 2.12
CA MET A 60 -17.16 -5.40 1.03
C MET A 60 -17.57 -5.93 -0.34
N PHE A 61 -17.47 -7.24 -0.57
CA PHE A 61 -17.89 -7.86 -1.82
C PHE A 61 -19.39 -7.61 -2.10
N PHE A 62 -20.26 -7.82 -1.12
CA PHE A 62 -21.69 -7.54 -1.27
C PHE A 62 -21.97 -6.07 -1.47
N TRP A 63 -21.27 -5.19 -0.74
CA TRP A 63 -21.43 -3.74 -0.86
C TRP A 63 -21.06 -3.26 -2.27
N PHE A 64 -19.87 -3.57 -2.74
CA PHE A 64 -19.45 -3.18 -4.08
C PHE A 64 -20.29 -3.84 -5.18
N SER A 65 -20.74 -5.08 -4.97
CA SER A 65 -21.66 -5.73 -5.91
C SER A 65 -22.99 -4.98 -6.03
N GLN A 66 -23.50 -4.47 -4.91
CA GLN A 66 -24.70 -3.63 -4.89
C GLN A 66 -24.48 -2.31 -5.62
N VAL A 67 -23.38 -1.62 -5.36
CA VAL A 67 -23.02 -0.35 -6.05
C VAL A 67 -22.90 -0.58 -7.56
N VAL A 68 -22.24 -1.65 -7.99
CA VAL A 68 -22.15 -2.00 -9.43
C VAL A 68 -23.51 -2.27 -10.04
N LYS A 69 -24.41 -2.96 -9.31
CA LYS A 69 -25.76 -3.23 -9.76
C LYS A 69 -26.56 -1.93 -9.94
N GLU A 70 -26.56 -1.05 -8.95
CA GLU A 70 -27.23 0.26 -9.00
C GLU A 70 -26.72 1.13 -10.15
N ASN A 71 -25.41 1.10 -10.40
CA ASN A 71 -24.82 1.78 -11.55
C ASN A 71 -25.29 1.21 -12.89
N ASN A 72 -25.33 -0.12 -13.05
CA ASN A 72 -25.79 -0.77 -14.28
C ASN A 72 -27.29 -0.57 -14.53
N GLU A 73 -28.08 -0.35 -13.48
CA GLU A 73 -29.52 -0.01 -13.55
C GLU A 73 -29.76 1.48 -13.92
N GLY A 74 -28.67 2.27 -14.06
CA GLY A 74 -28.72 3.69 -14.44
C GLY A 74 -29.28 4.61 -13.36
N LEU A 75 -29.21 4.21 -12.10
CA LEU A 75 -29.67 5.01 -10.95
C LEU A 75 -28.73 6.17 -10.61
N ASN A 76 -27.49 6.15 -11.11
CA ASN A 76 -26.50 7.19 -10.90
C ASN A 76 -26.80 8.41 -11.76
N ASN A 77 -26.95 9.56 -11.10
CA ASN A 77 -27.06 10.85 -11.77
C ASN A 77 -25.76 11.66 -11.69
N ASN A 78 -25.66 12.77 -12.43
CA ASN A 78 -24.46 13.61 -12.46
C ASN A 78 -24.08 14.16 -11.07
N MET A 79 -25.04 14.42 -10.20
CA MET A 79 -24.77 14.91 -8.84
C MET A 79 -24.13 13.81 -7.98
N LEU A 80 -24.60 12.58 -8.11
CA LEU A 80 -24.06 11.42 -7.40
C LEU A 80 -22.65 11.09 -7.93
N ASN A 81 -22.44 11.15 -9.25
CA ASN A 81 -21.11 10.97 -9.82
C ASN A 81 -20.10 11.99 -9.28
N ASN A 82 -20.46 13.27 -9.17
CA ASN A 82 -19.60 14.26 -8.54
C ASN A 82 -19.27 13.91 -7.09
N SER A 83 -20.23 13.39 -6.33
CA SER A 83 -19.99 12.95 -4.95
C SER A 83 -18.98 11.79 -4.89
N TYR A 84 -19.01 10.87 -5.85
CA TYR A 84 -18.02 9.80 -5.95
C TYR A 84 -16.63 10.33 -6.30
N TYR A 85 -16.51 11.31 -7.21
CA TYR A 85 -15.23 11.94 -7.52
C TYR A 85 -14.62 12.64 -6.29
N TYR A 86 -15.43 13.40 -5.54
CA TYR A 86 -14.96 14.00 -4.29
C TYR A 86 -14.60 12.96 -3.25
N GLY A 87 -15.41 11.90 -3.11
CA GLY A 87 -15.13 10.80 -2.20
C GLY A 87 -13.79 10.13 -2.51
N MET A 88 -13.51 9.85 -3.78
CA MET A 88 -12.24 9.26 -4.21
C MET A 88 -11.06 10.21 -3.98
N ALA A 89 -11.23 11.51 -4.25
CA ALA A 89 -10.18 12.50 -4.00
C ALA A 89 -9.82 12.58 -2.51
N TRP A 90 -10.81 12.61 -1.62
CA TRP A 90 -10.59 12.60 -0.17
C TRP A 90 -9.98 11.28 0.33
N PHE A 91 -10.39 10.15 -0.25
CA PHE A 91 -9.79 8.87 0.05
C PHE A 91 -8.30 8.86 -0.30
N ILE A 92 -7.93 9.24 -1.53
CA ILE A 92 -6.51 9.33 -1.94
C ILE A 92 -5.74 10.32 -1.05
N PHE A 93 -6.35 11.46 -0.70
CA PHE A 93 -5.73 12.42 0.22
C PHE A 93 -5.43 11.80 1.60
N SER A 94 -6.34 11.00 2.15
CA SER A 94 -6.12 10.30 3.41
C SER A 94 -4.95 9.32 3.33
N GLU A 95 -4.83 8.61 2.22
CA GLU A 95 -3.73 7.66 2.00
C GLU A 95 -2.38 8.37 1.79
N VAL A 96 -2.38 9.53 1.11
CA VAL A 96 -1.20 10.41 1.04
C VAL A 96 -0.75 10.82 2.44
N MET A 97 -1.68 11.25 3.31
CA MET A 97 -1.36 11.63 4.69
C MET A 97 -0.87 10.45 5.53
N PHE A 98 -1.42 9.25 5.30
CA PHE A 98 -0.96 8.02 5.93
C PHE A 98 0.53 7.75 5.63
N PHE A 99 0.92 7.73 4.36
CA PHE A 99 2.33 7.53 3.99
C PHE A 99 3.21 8.71 4.42
N PHE A 100 2.70 9.93 4.33
CA PHE A 100 3.43 11.12 4.78
C PHE A 100 3.81 11.02 6.27
N ALA A 101 2.92 10.51 7.13
CA ALA A 101 3.22 10.29 8.54
C ALA A 101 4.39 9.31 8.74
N PHE A 102 4.45 8.22 7.95
CA PHE A 102 5.58 7.28 8.01
C PHE A 102 6.89 7.90 7.49
N PHE A 103 6.85 8.66 6.40
CA PHE A 103 8.02 9.38 5.90
C PHE A 103 8.52 10.44 6.89
N LEU A 104 7.61 11.14 7.56
CA LEU A 104 7.98 12.07 8.64
C LEU A 104 8.63 11.34 9.83
N ALA A 105 8.08 10.18 10.22
CA ALA A 105 8.66 9.36 11.27
C ALA A 105 10.07 8.88 10.90
N LEU A 106 10.27 8.39 9.67
CA LEU A 106 11.59 8.02 9.14
C LEU A 106 12.55 9.22 9.16
N GLY A 107 12.11 10.38 8.67
CA GLY A 107 12.91 11.60 8.68
C GLY A 107 13.28 12.05 10.09
N TYR A 108 12.33 12.00 11.03
CA TYR A 108 12.58 12.34 12.44
C TYR A 108 13.62 11.38 13.08
N ILE A 109 13.47 10.10 12.86
CA ILE A 109 14.40 9.07 13.38
C ILE A 109 15.80 9.32 12.83
N ARG A 110 15.93 9.51 11.52
CA ARG A 110 17.20 9.66 10.82
C ARG A 110 17.91 10.98 11.16
N MET A 111 17.15 12.08 11.18
CA MET A 111 17.74 13.43 11.32
C MET A 111 17.90 13.88 12.76
N PHE A 112 17.16 13.30 13.70
CA PHE A 112 17.15 13.73 15.09
C PHE A 112 17.42 12.59 16.07
N ALA A 113 16.60 11.54 16.08
CA ALA A 113 16.66 10.51 17.13
C ALA A 113 18.00 9.74 17.12
N VAL A 114 18.47 9.28 15.96
CA VAL A 114 19.73 8.55 15.82
C VAL A 114 20.93 9.45 16.13
N PRO A 115 21.07 10.69 15.59
CA PRO A 115 22.13 11.62 15.98
C PRO A 115 22.15 11.94 17.48
N TRP A 116 21.00 12.14 18.13
CA TRP A 116 20.94 12.38 19.57
C TRP A 116 21.46 11.20 20.41
N LEU A 117 21.18 9.98 19.99
CA LEU A 117 21.74 8.77 20.63
C LEU A 117 23.26 8.67 20.43
N GLY A 118 23.77 9.14 19.30
CA GLY A 118 25.21 9.24 19.01
C GLY A 118 25.96 10.39 19.69
N GLY A 119 25.24 11.22 20.46
CA GLY A 119 25.87 12.35 21.19
C GLY A 119 25.81 13.69 20.45
N GLU A 120 25.11 13.78 19.33
CA GLU A 120 24.99 15.00 18.54
C GLU A 120 23.75 15.82 18.93
N GLY A 121 23.81 17.14 18.71
CA GLY A 121 22.68 18.05 18.86
C GLY A 121 22.24 18.32 20.30
N GLU A 122 21.07 18.94 20.47
CA GLU A 122 20.58 19.44 21.78
C GLU A 122 20.31 18.33 22.82
N LYS A 123 20.03 17.10 22.36
CA LYS A 123 19.76 15.95 23.23
C LYS A 123 20.89 14.92 23.23
N GLY A 124 22.08 15.32 22.84
CA GLY A 124 23.26 14.45 22.78
C GLY A 124 23.65 13.79 24.11
N ILE A 125 23.12 14.28 25.25
CA ILE A 125 23.27 13.65 26.57
C ILE A 125 22.72 12.19 26.59
N ALA A 126 21.86 11.83 25.64
CA ALA A 126 21.34 10.47 25.49
C ALA A 126 22.44 9.44 25.23
N ASN A 127 23.60 9.83 24.70
CA ASN A 127 24.79 8.97 24.52
C ASN A 127 25.31 8.41 25.83
N MET A 128 25.07 9.07 26.97
CA MET A 128 25.45 8.54 28.29
C MET A 128 24.76 7.22 28.62
N LEU A 129 23.59 6.95 28.03
CA LEU A 129 22.87 5.68 28.19
C LEU A 129 23.50 4.54 27.38
N TRP A 130 24.14 4.89 26.27
CA TRP A 130 24.73 3.96 25.31
C TRP A 130 26.16 4.35 24.95
N PRO A 131 27.13 4.24 25.88
CA PRO A 131 28.51 4.61 25.63
C PRO A 131 29.10 3.79 24.48
N GLY A 132 29.66 4.47 23.48
CA GLY A 132 30.26 3.84 22.30
C GLY A 132 29.29 3.58 21.14
N PHE A 133 28.03 4.02 21.24
CA PHE A 133 27.13 4.03 20.09
C PHE A 133 27.51 5.14 19.11
N GLU A 134 27.70 4.77 17.85
CA GLU A 134 27.97 5.69 16.74
C GLU A 134 26.73 5.83 15.87
N ALA A 135 26.35 7.09 15.60
CA ALA A 135 25.17 7.39 14.79
C ALA A 135 25.49 7.27 13.30
N HIS A 136 25.06 6.18 12.70
CA HIS A 136 25.14 5.98 11.25
C HIS A 136 23.78 5.60 10.68
N TRP A 137 23.50 6.03 9.46
CA TRP A 137 22.32 5.59 8.72
C TRP A 137 22.75 4.92 7.40
N PRO A 138 22.23 3.74 7.04
CA PRO A 138 21.30 2.86 7.80
C PRO A 138 21.84 2.35 9.13
N LEU A 139 20.96 2.18 10.14
CA LEU A 139 21.36 1.76 11.48
C LEU A 139 21.60 0.24 11.50
N MET A 140 22.85 -0.15 11.23
CA MET A 140 23.27 -1.56 11.21
C MET A 140 23.61 -2.09 12.62
N ILE A 141 24.10 -1.19 13.49
CA ILE A 141 24.45 -1.51 14.87
C ILE A 141 23.48 -0.77 15.79
N THR A 142 22.66 -1.51 16.52
CA THR A 142 21.71 -0.93 17.46
C THR A 142 22.38 -0.59 18.78
N PRO A 143 21.85 0.37 19.57
CA PRO A 143 22.37 0.67 20.90
C PRO A 143 22.36 -0.53 21.86
N ASP A 144 21.31 -1.35 21.79
CA ASP A 144 21.15 -2.57 22.57
C ASP A 144 21.08 -3.80 21.65
N GLN A 145 22.23 -4.34 21.32
CA GLN A 145 22.36 -5.50 20.44
C GLN A 145 21.85 -6.80 21.08
N ALA A 146 21.70 -6.84 22.41
CA ALA A 146 21.18 -8.02 23.11
C ALA A 146 19.67 -8.18 22.89
N ILE A 147 18.94 -7.07 22.80
CA ILE A 147 17.50 -7.04 22.57
C ILE A 147 17.18 -6.95 21.07
N PHE A 148 17.90 -6.07 20.35
CA PHE A 148 17.71 -5.84 18.93
C PHE A 148 19.03 -6.04 18.19
N PRO A 149 19.34 -7.27 17.78
CA PRO A 149 20.50 -7.50 16.90
C PRO A 149 20.26 -6.74 15.60
N GLY A 150 21.20 -5.90 15.21
CA GLY A 150 21.13 -5.18 13.96
C GLY A 150 21.02 -6.13 12.75
N PRO A 151 20.64 -5.62 11.55
CA PRO A 151 20.64 -6.44 10.33
C PRO A 151 22.08 -6.79 9.92
N GLY A 152 22.24 -7.90 9.20
CA GLY A 152 23.55 -8.31 8.66
C GLY A 152 23.97 -7.47 7.45
N GLU A 153 23.01 -7.14 6.58
CA GLU A 153 23.22 -6.36 5.37
C GLU A 153 22.10 -5.33 5.18
N GLU A 154 22.41 -4.26 4.45
CA GLU A 154 21.45 -3.22 4.10
C GLU A 154 20.92 -3.37 2.67
N MET A 155 19.68 -2.96 2.42
CA MET A 155 19.00 -3.03 1.12
C MET A 155 19.21 -1.76 0.29
N SER A 156 20.34 -1.10 0.41
CA SER A 156 20.57 0.20 -0.24
C SER A 156 21.21 0.09 -1.62
N LEU A 157 20.98 1.11 -2.46
CA LEU A 157 21.63 1.23 -3.77
C LEU A 157 23.16 1.37 -3.63
N SER A 158 23.63 2.03 -2.57
CA SER A 158 25.07 2.21 -2.32
C SER A 158 25.77 0.89 -2.06
N THR A 159 25.13 0.01 -1.32
CA THR A 159 25.65 -1.35 -1.06
C THR A 159 25.64 -2.19 -2.31
N ALA A 160 24.59 -2.18 -3.11
CA ALA A 160 24.54 -2.85 -4.39
C ALA A 160 25.67 -2.38 -5.33
N TYR A 161 25.95 -1.08 -5.36
CA TYR A 161 27.05 -0.53 -6.16
C TYR A 161 28.42 -0.92 -5.59
N SER A 162 28.60 -0.91 -4.27
CA SER A 162 29.88 -1.25 -3.63
C SER A 162 30.30 -2.70 -3.83
N HIS A 163 29.34 -3.64 -3.85
CA HIS A 163 29.59 -5.08 -4.04
C HIS A 163 29.84 -5.49 -5.49
N GLY A 164 29.36 -4.75 -6.47
CA GLY A 164 29.47 -5.18 -7.87
C GLY A 164 29.52 -4.06 -8.91
N GLY A 165 29.68 -2.81 -8.51
CA GLY A 165 29.64 -1.68 -9.42
C GLY A 165 28.33 -1.65 -10.23
N LEU A 166 28.45 -1.44 -11.54
CA LEU A 166 27.29 -1.41 -12.44
C LEU A 166 26.55 -2.78 -12.49
N ALA A 167 27.27 -3.89 -12.38
CA ALA A 167 26.67 -5.22 -12.37
C ALA A 167 25.86 -5.47 -11.08
N GLY A 168 26.32 -4.95 -9.93
CA GLY A 168 25.57 -4.99 -8.68
C GLY A 168 24.25 -4.20 -8.75
N VAL A 169 24.30 -2.99 -9.35
CA VAL A 169 23.08 -2.20 -9.59
C VAL A 169 22.12 -2.89 -10.54
N LEU A 170 22.61 -3.53 -11.58
CA LEU A 170 21.78 -4.32 -12.51
C LEU A 170 21.21 -5.59 -11.85
N GLY A 171 21.83 -6.12 -10.79
CA GLY A 171 21.27 -7.21 -9.99
C GLY A 171 20.31 -6.77 -8.90
N TRP A 172 20.16 -5.47 -8.66
CA TRP A 172 19.38 -4.90 -7.57
C TRP A 172 17.87 -4.93 -7.86
N ILE A 173 17.11 -5.70 -7.07
CA ILE A 173 15.69 -5.97 -7.31
C ILE A 173 14.83 -4.70 -7.35
N PRO A 174 15.02 -3.69 -6.47
CA PRO A 174 14.20 -2.47 -6.51
C PRO A 174 14.30 -1.69 -7.82
N LEU A 175 15.38 -1.84 -8.60
CA LEU A 175 15.47 -1.27 -9.94
C LEU A 175 14.42 -1.88 -10.89
N TYR A 176 14.31 -3.20 -10.89
CA TYR A 176 13.31 -3.90 -11.72
C TYR A 176 11.90 -3.58 -11.28
N ASN A 177 11.66 -3.54 -9.97
CA ASN A 177 10.39 -3.12 -9.39
C ASN A 177 9.99 -1.72 -9.85
N THR A 178 10.95 -0.79 -9.87
CA THR A 178 10.71 0.58 -10.37
C THR A 178 10.34 0.59 -11.85
N VAL A 179 11.09 -0.14 -12.69
CA VAL A 179 10.79 -0.21 -14.14
C VAL A 179 9.42 -0.84 -14.39
N LEU A 180 9.08 -1.93 -13.69
CA LEU A 180 7.77 -2.59 -13.83
C LEU A 180 6.63 -1.66 -13.47
N LEU A 181 6.73 -0.97 -12.33
CA LEU A 181 5.64 -0.13 -11.83
C LEU A 181 5.47 1.12 -12.70
N LEU A 182 6.55 1.82 -13.07
CA LEU A 182 6.48 2.98 -13.96
C LEU A 182 5.97 2.59 -15.36
N THR A 183 6.37 1.43 -15.89
CA THR A 183 5.82 0.93 -17.15
C THR A 183 4.33 0.65 -17.02
N SER A 184 3.89 0.08 -15.88
CA SER A 184 2.47 -0.18 -15.62
C SER A 184 1.64 1.10 -15.56
N SER A 185 2.22 2.20 -15.05
CA SER A 185 1.61 3.53 -15.05
C SER A 185 1.33 4.04 -16.47
N VAL A 186 2.26 3.83 -17.38
CA VAL A 186 2.08 4.17 -18.81
C VAL A 186 1.00 3.27 -19.44
N THR A 187 1.02 1.98 -19.17
CA THR A 187 0.06 1.04 -19.77
C THR A 187 -1.37 1.26 -19.30
N VAL A 188 -1.60 1.60 -18.02
CA VAL A 188 -2.94 1.96 -17.50
C VAL A 188 -3.45 3.26 -18.14
N HIS A 189 -2.56 4.22 -18.40
CA HIS A 189 -2.93 5.45 -19.13
C HIS A 189 -3.36 5.16 -20.56
N ILE A 190 -2.65 4.29 -21.29
CA ILE A 190 -3.04 3.87 -22.63
C ILE A 190 -4.37 3.12 -22.61
N ALA A 191 -4.64 2.30 -21.58
CA ALA A 191 -5.94 1.67 -21.38
C ALA A 191 -7.04 2.72 -21.22
N HIS A 192 -6.80 3.77 -20.42
CA HIS A 192 -7.74 4.89 -20.25
C HIS A 192 -8.08 5.59 -21.57
N ILE A 193 -7.06 5.88 -22.40
CA ILE A 193 -7.29 6.45 -23.75
C ILE A 193 -8.15 5.50 -24.59
N GLY A 194 -7.89 4.19 -24.52
CA GLY A 194 -8.70 3.18 -25.22
C GLY A 194 -10.17 3.21 -24.79
N LEU A 195 -10.43 3.37 -23.48
CA LEU A 195 -11.79 3.46 -22.94
C LEU A 195 -12.49 4.76 -23.43
N LYS A 196 -11.82 5.91 -23.36
CA LYS A 196 -12.34 7.19 -23.83
C LYS A 196 -12.69 7.19 -25.32
N ASN A 197 -11.91 6.48 -26.12
CA ASN A 197 -12.13 6.35 -27.56
C ASN A 197 -13.15 5.24 -27.92
N GLY A 198 -13.76 4.58 -26.92
CA GLY A 198 -14.70 3.48 -27.15
C GLY A 198 -14.03 2.19 -27.67
N ASN A 199 -12.71 2.11 -27.68
CA ASN A 199 -11.96 0.94 -28.17
C ASN A 199 -11.76 -0.07 -27.04
N ARG A 200 -12.76 -0.93 -26.83
CA ARG A 200 -12.74 -1.97 -25.78
C ARG A 200 -11.59 -2.97 -25.92
N LYS A 201 -11.14 -3.27 -27.15
CA LYS A 201 -10.01 -4.19 -27.36
C LYS A 201 -8.72 -3.58 -26.83
N GLN A 202 -8.48 -2.32 -27.15
CA GLN A 202 -7.33 -1.58 -26.64
C GLN A 202 -7.38 -1.47 -25.11
N PHE A 203 -8.52 -1.10 -24.54
CA PHE A 203 -8.72 -1.01 -23.10
C PHE A 203 -8.37 -2.33 -22.40
N ASN A 204 -9.00 -3.44 -22.79
CA ASN A 204 -8.81 -4.74 -22.15
C ASN A 204 -7.39 -5.26 -22.31
N LEU A 205 -6.75 -5.07 -23.48
CA LEU A 205 -5.37 -5.49 -23.70
C LEU A 205 -4.38 -4.75 -22.81
N TRP A 206 -4.44 -3.42 -22.80
CA TRP A 206 -3.49 -2.63 -22.05
C TRP A 206 -3.70 -2.72 -20.55
N LEU A 207 -4.96 -2.84 -20.11
CA LEU A 207 -5.26 -3.11 -18.71
C LEU A 207 -4.78 -4.51 -18.27
N GLY A 208 -4.89 -5.51 -19.15
CA GLY A 208 -4.30 -6.83 -18.92
C GLY A 208 -2.78 -6.79 -18.78
N ILE A 209 -2.08 -6.01 -19.63
CA ILE A 209 -0.63 -5.80 -19.52
C ILE A 209 -0.29 -5.10 -18.19
N THR A 210 -1.03 -4.06 -17.81
CA THR A 210 -0.85 -3.37 -16.51
C THR A 210 -0.92 -4.36 -15.34
N LEU A 211 -1.88 -5.27 -15.35
CA LEU A 211 -2.03 -6.28 -14.29
C LEU A 211 -0.88 -7.28 -14.26
N VAL A 212 -0.40 -7.74 -15.41
CA VAL A 212 0.78 -8.62 -15.47
C VAL A 212 1.99 -7.93 -14.85
N LEU A 213 2.25 -6.66 -15.19
CA LEU A 213 3.35 -5.88 -14.62
C LEU A 213 3.17 -5.65 -13.11
N GLY A 214 1.94 -5.33 -12.67
CA GLY A 214 1.63 -5.13 -11.25
C GLY A 214 1.81 -6.41 -10.42
N TYR A 215 1.33 -7.55 -10.89
CA TYR A 215 1.55 -8.82 -10.19
C TYR A 215 3.01 -9.28 -10.24
N ALA A 216 3.75 -8.98 -11.32
CA ALA A 216 5.19 -9.22 -11.37
C ALA A 216 5.94 -8.39 -10.32
N PHE A 217 5.56 -7.11 -10.14
CA PHE A 217 6.07 -6.28 -9.05
C PHE A 217 5.83 -6.93 -7.68
N VAL A 218 4.60 -7.36 -7.39
CA VAL A 218 4.27 -8.01 -6.11
C VAL A 218 5.09 -9.28 -5.88
N ALA A 219 5.29 -10.08 -6.93
CA ALA A 219 6.10 -11.28 -6.84
C ALA A 219 7.58 -10.98 -6.55
N LEU A 220 8.16 -9.96 -7.21
CA LEU A 220 9.55 -9.54 -6.94
C LEU A 220 9.68 -8.92 -5.55
N GLN A 221 8.70 -8.16 -5.06
CA GLN A 221 8.69 -7.61 -3.70
C GLN A 221 8.63 -8.72 -2.65
N ALA A 222 7.82 -9.77 -2.90
CA ALA A 222 7.79 -10.94 -2.02
C ALA A 222 9.12 -11.70 -2.01
N PHE A 223 9.79 -11.80 -3.16
CA PHE A 223 11.12 -12.40 -3.26
C PHE A 223 12.17 -11.56 -2.54
N GLU A 224 12.14 -10.23 -2.67
CA GLU A 224 13.00 -9.29 -1.93
C GLU A 224 12.84 -9.48 -0.41
N TYR A 225 11.61 -9.63 0.08
CA TYR A 225 11.36 -9.91 1.49
C TYR A 225 11.90 -11.26 1.94
N TYR A 226 11.78 -12.27 1.10
CA TYR A 226 12.38 -13.57 1.38
C TYR A 226 13.90 -13.46 1.52
N GLU A 227 14.58 -12.78 0.61
CA GLU A 227 16.02 -12.50 0.67
C GLU A 227 16.40 -11.71 1.94
N ALA A 228 15.65 -10.64 2.25
CA ALA A 228 15.86 -9.81 3.43
C ALA A 228 15.83 -10.63 4.73
N TYR A 229 14.83 -11.51 4.88
CA TYR A 229 14.66 -12.32 6.07
C TYR A 229 15.66 -13.48 6.18
N THR A 230 15.99 -14.14 5.05
CA THR A 230 16.80 -15.38 5.07
C THR A 230 18.28 -15.15 4.94
N HIS A 231 18.69 -14.15 4.16
CA HIS A 231 20.11 -13.93 3.82
C HIS A 231 20.68 -12.67 4.46
N MET A 232 19.89 -11.60 4.60
CA MET A 232 20.40 -10.32 5.10
C MET A 232 20.18 -10.12 6.60
N GLY A 233 19.45 -11.01 7.28
CA GLY A 233 19.07 -10.82 8.69
C GLY A 233 18.23 -9.55 8.94
N LEU A 234 17.71 -8.94 7.88
CA LEU A 234 16.86 -7.76 7.95
C LEU A 234 15.43 -8.21 8.27
N THR A 235 14.97 -7.92 9.48
CA THR A 235 13.66 -8.33 9.99
C THR A 235 12.97 -7.16 10.69
N LEU A 236 11.70 -7.32 11.06
CA LEU A 236 11.00 -6.33 11.90
C LEU A 236 11.68 -6.12 13.26
N ASN A 237 12.43 -7.10 13.75
CA ASN A 237 13.11 -7.05 15.05
C ASN A 237 14.58 -6.63 14.94
N SER A 238 15.10 -6.34 13.75
CA SER A 238 16.50 -5.93 13.54
C SER A 238 16.73 -4.43 13.82
N GLY A 239 15.94 -3.82 14.70
CA GLY A 239 16.05 -2.43 15.08
C GLY A 239 15.21 -1.49 14.21
N VAL A 240 15.44 -0.18 14.39
CA VAL A 240 14.60 0.86 13.79
C VAL A 240 14.71 0.91 12.25
N TYR A 241 15.86 0.54 11.69
CA TYR A 241 16.03 0.43 10.24
C TYR A 241 15.12 -0.65 9.66
N GLY A 242 15.17 -1.87 10.19
CA GLY A 242 14.31 -2.97 9.74
C GLY A 242 12.83 -2.67 9.94
N THR A 243 12.46 -2.12 11.11
CA THR A 243 11.06 -1.75 11.38
C THR A 243 10.55 -0.70 10.39
N THR A 244 11.29 0.39 10.15
CA THR A 244 10.87 1.45 9.22
C THR A 244 10.83 0.95 7.77
N PHE A 245 11.81 0.13 7.38
CA PHE A 245 11.84 -0.50 6.07
C PHE A 245 10.57 -1.33 5.81
N PHE A 246 10.27 -2.31 6.67
CA PHE A 246 9.12 -3.19 6.46
C PHE A 246 7.77 -2.49 6.66
N MET A 247 7.67 -1.52 7.55
CA MET A 247 6.43 -0.75 7.70
C MET A 247 6.12 0.06 6.44
N LEU A 248 7.09 0.80 5.91
CA LEU A 248 6.90 1.62 4.72
C LEU A 248 6.67 0.76 3.46
N THR A 249 7.57 -0.17 3.18
CA THR A 249 7.49 -1.01 1.97
C THR A 249 6.35 -2.02 2.05
N GLY A 250 6.04 -2.54 3.25
CA GLY A 250 4.96 -3.50 3.47
C GLY A 250 3.58 -2.88 3.30
N PHE A 251 3.31 -1.70 3.86
CA PHE A 251 2.06 -0.99 3.59
C PHE A 251 1.94 -0.61 2.13
N HIS A 252 3.04 -0.20 1.48
CA HIS A 252 3.03 0.05 0.05
C HIS A 252 2.67 -1.21 -0.74
N GLY A 253 3.31 -2.34 -0.47
CA GLY A 253 3.01 -3.62 -1.11
C GLY A 253 1.55 -4.04 -0.92
N PHE A 254 0.98 -3.82 0.26
CA PHE A 254 -0.45 -4.03 0.52
C PHE A 254 -1.33 -3.15 -0.38
N HIS A 255 -0.99 -1.86 -0.54
CA HIS A 255 -1.71 -0.94 -1.44
C HIS A 255 -1.57 -1.34 -2.92
N VAL A 256 -0.40 -1.83 -3.35
CA VAL A 256 -0.23 -2.39 -4.71
C VAL A 256 -1.14 -3.59 -4.92
N CYS A 257 -1.22 -4.51 -3.95
CA CYS A 257 -2.14 -5.66 -4.02
C CYS A 257 -3.60 -5.22 -4.14
N LEU A 258 -4.04 -4.24 -3.32
CA LEU A 258 -5.40 -3.68 -3.40
C LEU A 258 -5.66 -3.04 -4.76
N GLY A 259 -4.72 -2.22 -5.26
CA GLY A 259 -4.81 -1.61 -6.58
C GLY A 259 -4.91 -2.64 -7.71
N ALA A 260 -4.11 -3.71 -7.64
CA ALA A 260 -4.17 -4.81 -8.60
C ALA A 260 -5.53 -5.55 -8.55
N ILE A 261 -6.11 -5.76 -7.36
CA ILE A 261 -7.45 -6.33 -7.20
C ILE A 261 -8.50 -5.41 -7.81
N ILE A 262 -8.45 -4.10 -7.53
CA ILE A 262 -9.37 -3.11 -8.11
C ILE A 262 -9.30 -3.14 -9.64
N LEU A 263 -8.10 -3.05 -10.21
CA LEU A 263 -7.90 -3.09 -11.66
C LEU A 263 -8.32 -4.44 -12.27
N THR A 264 -8.16 -5.56 -11.56
CA THR A 264 -8.64 -6.89 -11.99
C THR A 264 -10.16 -6.88 -12.08
N VAL A 265 -10.87 -6.33 -11.10
CA VAL A 265 -12.33 -6.17 -11.15
C VAL A 265 -12.73 -5.29 -12.34
N MET A 266 -11.98 -4.19 -12.59
CA MET A 266 -12.25 -3.31 -13.74
C MET A 266 -12.02 -4.05 -15.08
N LEU A 267 -10.99 -4.90 -15.18
CA LEU A 267 -10.78 -5.73 -16.37
C LEU A 267 -11.94 -6.70 -16.59
N ILE A 268 -12.41 -7.38 -15.55
CA ILE A 268 -13.56 -8.28 -15.63
C ILE A 268 -14.82 -7.52 -16.08
N ARG A 269 -15.06 -6.32 -15.55
CA ARG A 269 -16.18 -5.44 -15.97
C ARG A 269 -16.02 -5.00 -17.43
N GLY A 270 -14.79 -4.66 -17.84
CA GLY A 270 -14.46 -4.31 -19.23
C GLY A 270 -14.73 -5.44 -20.22
N LEU A 271 -14.33 -6.67 -19.87
CA LEU A 271 -14.60 -7.89 -20.67
C LEU A 271 -16.10 -8.17 -20.78
N ARG A 272 -16.87 -7.91 -19.70
CA ARG A 272 -18.34 -8.05 -19.69
C ARG A 272 -19.07 -6.91 -20.39
N GLY A 273 -18.35 -5.84 -20.79
CA GLY A 273 -18.93 -4.70 -21.49
C GLY A 273 -19.73 -3.74 -20.62
N HIS A 274 -19.47 -3.70 -19.32
CA HIS A 274 -20.17 -2.83 -18.37
C HIS A 274 -19.78 -1.34 -18.50
N PHE A 275 -18.67 -1.02 -19.16
CA PHE A 275 -18.26 0.37 -19.37
C PHE A 275 -18.83 0.93 -20.66
N SER A 276 -19.30 2.19 -20.59
CA SER A 276 -19.72 3.01 -21.72
C SER A 276 -18.89 4.29 -21.78
N HIS A 277 -19.06 5.08 -22.84
CA HIS A 277 -18.43 6.39 -22.97
C HIS A 277 -18.80 7.36 -21.83
N ASP A 278 -20.01 7.21 -21.29
CA ASP A 278 -20.58 8.10 -20.28
C ASP A 278 -20.40 7.58 -18.84
N ASP A 279 -20.01 6.30 -18.68
CA ASP A 279 -19.80 5.64 -17.39
C ASP A 279 -18.38 5.05 -17.29
N GLN A 280 -17.44 5.90 -16.91
CA GLN A 280 -16.02 5.56 -16.78
C GLN A 280 -15.49 5.74 -15.36
N PHE A 281 -16.27 6.32 -14.44
CA PHE A 281 -15.80 6.68 -13.09
C PHE A 281 -15.12 5.53 -12.35
N GLY A 282 -15.69 4.33 -12.39
CA GLY A 282 -15.11 3.18 -11.68
C GLY A 282 -13.68 2.87 -12.11
N PHE A 283 -13.39 2.95 -13.42
CA PHE A 283 -12.04 2.77 -13.94
C PHE A 283 -11.15 3.99 -13.65
N GLU A 284 -11.66 5.20 -13.78
CA GLU A 284 -10.90 6.42 -13.46
C GLU A 284 -10.44 6.41 -12.01
N ALA A 285 -11.32 6.08 -11.08
CA ALA A 285 -11.00 5.95 -9.65
C ALA A 285 -9.91 4.90 -9.40
N GLY A 286 -10.01 3.73 -10.03
CA GLY A 286 -8.98 2.68 -9.97
C GLY A 286 -7.64 3.13 -10.56
N SER A 287 -7.66 3.88 -11.67
CA SER A 287 -6.47 4.46 -12.28
C SER A 287 -5.80 5.52 -11.38
N TRP A 288 -6.58 6.39 -10.74
CA TRP A 288 -6.05 7.36 -9.78
C TRP A 288 -5.36 6.68 -8.60
N TYR A 289 -5.97 5.63 -8.08
CA TYR A 289 -5.39 4.84 -7.00
C TYR A 289 -4.07 4.17 -7.43
N TRP A 290 -4.01 3.62 -8.65
CA TRP A 290 -2.79 3.03 -9.19
C TRP A 290 -1.66 4.06 -9.33
N HIS A 291 -1.94 5.24 -9.89
CA HIS A 291 -0.95 6.31 -9.99
C HIS A 291 -0.49 6.83 -8.63
N PHE A 292 -1.39 6.90 -7.64
CA PHE A 292 -1.01 7.22 -6.27
C PHE A 292 0.03 6.22 -5.73
N VAL A 293 -0.22 4.93 -5.90
CA VAL A 293 0.72 3.87 -5.50
C VAL A 293 2.07 4.01 -6.20
N ASP A 294 2.09 4.33 -7.49
CA ASP A 294 3.32 4.59 -8.26
C ASP A 294 4.14 5.75 -7.67
N VAL A 295 3.48 6.84 -7.31
CA VAL A 295 4.14 8.01 -6.71
C VAL A 295 4.73 7.66 -5.34
N VAL A 296 4.01 6.92 -4.52
CA VAL A 296 4.52 6.45 -3.22
C VAL A 296 5.76 5.57 -3.41
N TRP A 297 5.76 4.69 -4.44
CA TRP A 297 6.94 3.87 -4.74
C TRP A 297 8.17 4.71 -5.07
N ILE A 298 8.03 5.75 -5.90
CA ILE A 298 9.14 6.66 -6.21
C ILE A 298 9.70 7.30 -4.93
N CYS A 299 8.82 7.73 -4.01
CA CYS A 299 9.23 8.26 -2.72
C CYS A 299 9.96 7.20 -1.88
N LEU A 300 9.49 5.94 -1.88
CA LEU A 300 10.16 4.84 -1.18
C LEU A 300 11.56 4.58 -1.75
N VAL A 301 11.69 4.50 -3.07
CA VAL A 301 13.00 4.34 -3.71
C VAL A 301 13.93 5.47 -3.31
N ALA A 302 13.46 6.72 -3.34
CA ALA A 302 14.28 7.88 -3.00
C ALA A 302 14.70 7.88 -1.52
N PHE A 303 13.78 7.67 -0.58
CA PHE A 303 14.02 7.90 0.85
C PHE A 303 14.41 6.65 1.65
N VAL A 304 14.10 5.46 1.15
CA VAL A 304 14.37 4.21 1.86
C VAL A 304 15.52 3.44 1.22
N TYR A 305 15.60 3.42 -0.10
CA TYR A 305 16.58 2.60 -0.82
C TYR A 305 17.81 3.38 -1.32
N VAL A 306 17.68 4.69 -1.63
CA VAL A 306 18.79 5.49 -2.20
C VAL A 306 19.45 6.37 -1.15
N MET A 307 18.67 7.00 -0.30
CA MET A 307 19.15 7.89 0.78
C MET A 307 19.34 7.12 2.08
#